data_fb4da10696af588ef2e81c775cae8128
#
_entry.id   fb4da10696af588ef2e81c775cae8128
#
_cell.length_a   1.000
_cell.length_b   1.000
_cell.length_c   1.000
_cell.angle_alpha   90.00
_cell.angle_beta   90.00
_cell.angle_gamma   90.00
#
_symmetry.space_group_name_H-M   'P 1'
#
loop_
_entity.id
_entity.type
_entity.pdbx_description
1 polymer ?
#
loop_
_entity_poly.entity_id
_entity_poly.type
_entity_poly.pdbx_seq_one_letter_code
_entity_poly.pdbx_strand_id
1 'polypeptide(L)'
;MSKIIKIKNRTNWLIAFIMGLALIVCLFIILIIVPLISAEESYFLSIFSYITKVIPFAGFFTLLLYFWLWNTFGKTILSIETDFITVKYKNKLFTRPKTFLKQEIKDIQTKDLTIEEYKNGTRYHFSWTGSTYSVVLVNKDGEKRIVDWITREKADEIIDKIKKVWY
;
A
#
# COMPACT_ATOMS: atom_id res chain seq x y z
N MET A 1 -21.16 -10.25 17.06
CA MET A 1 -20.14 -11.29 16.69
C MET A 1 -19.10 -10.62 15.81
N SER A 2 -17.83 -10.61 16.18
CA SER A 2 -16.79 -9.95 15.37
C SER A 2 -16.09 -10.98 14.48
N LYS A 3 -15.80 -10.63 13.23
CA LYS A 3 -15.08 -11.49 12.27
C LYS A 3 -13.88 -10.75 11.70
N ILE A 4 -12.71 -11.37 11.77
CA ILE A 4 -11.48 -10.79 11.24
C ILE A 4 -11.09 -11.51 9.94
N ILE A 5 -10.92 -10.76 8.86
CA ILE A 5 -10.44 -11.25 7.57
C ILE A 5 -9.05 -10.65 7.33
N LYS A 6 -8.06 -11.50 7.12
CA LYS A 6 -6.69 -11.09 6.77
C LYS A 6 -6.45 -11.35 5.29
N ILE A 7 -6.17 -10.30 4.54
CA ILE A 7 -5.92 -10.35 3.10
C ILE A 7 -4.46 -9.97 2.89
N LYS A 8 -3.66 -10.90 2.37
CA LYS A 8 -2.25 -10.64 2.01
C LYS A 8 -2.23 -9.95 0.64
N ASN A 9 -1.46 -8.88 0.51
CA ASN A 9 -1.18 -8.31 -0.80
C ASN A 9 -0.47 -9.36 -1.66
N ARG A 10 -0.82 -9.39 -2.93
CA ARG A 10 -0.12 -10.26 -3.86
C ARG A 10 1.23 -9.61 -4.20
N THR A 11 2.31 -10.25 -3.77
CA THR A 11 3.67 -9.77 -4.02
C THR A 11 3.96 -9.87 -5.52
N ASN A 12 4.29 -8.74 -6.14
CA ASN A 12 4.90 -8.75 -7.45
C ASN A 12 6.42 -8.97 -7.27
N TRP A 13 6.86 -10.21 -7.50
CA TRP A 13 8.25 -10.62 -7.25
C TRP A 13 9.27 -9.87 -8.11
N LEU A 14 8.91 -9.53 -9.36
CA LEU A 14 9.79 -8.74 -10.22
C LEU A 14 10.03 -7.35 -9.64
N ILE A 15 8.95 -6.67 -9.24
CA ILE A 15 9.03 -5.35 -8.61
C ILE A 15 9.76 -5.46 -7.25
N ALA A 16 9.46 -6.49 -6.45
CA ALA A 16 10.14 -6.70 -5.17
C ALA A 16 11.64 -6.87 -5.33
N PHE A 17 12.09 -7.62 -6.35
CA PHE A 17 13.49 -7.83 -6.67
C PHE A 17 14.18 -6.54 -7.12
N ILE A 18 13.60 -5.82 -8.10
CA ILE A 18 14.14 -4.56 -8.62
C ILE A 18 14.27 -3.52 -7.50
N MET A 19 13.22 -3.36 -6.70
CA MET A 19 13.24 -2.42 -5.56
C MET A 19 14.24 -2.85 -4.48
N GLY A 20 14.37 -4.15 -4.21
CA GLY A 20 15.37 -4.70 -3.28
C GLY A 20 16.79 -4.39 -3.74
N LEU A 21 17.08 -4.57 -5.04
CA LEU A 21 18.37 -4.20 -5.62
C LEU A 21 18.63 -2.69 -5.50
N ALA A 22 17.63 -1.86 -5.81
CA ALA A 22 17.74 -0.41 -5.68
C ALA A 22 18.01 0.03 -4.23
N LEU A 23 17.42 -0.65 -3.24
CA LEU A 23 17.70 -0.41 -1.82
C LEU A 23 19.16 -0.73 -1.47
N ILE A 24 19.70 -1.85 -1.97
CA ILE A 24 21.12 -2.22 -1.76
C ILE A 24 22.05 -1.18 -2.37
N VAL A 25 21.78 -0.76 -3.61
CA VAL A 25 22.55 0.29 -4.29
C VAL A 25 22.50 1.61 -3.51
N CYS A 26 21.33 1.98 -3.02
CA CYS A 26 21.16 3.20 -2.23
C CYS A 26 21.94 3.16 -0.90
N LEU A 27 21.95 2.00 -0.22
CA LEU A 27 22.77 1.78 0.98
C LEU A 27 24.27 1.87 0.65
N PHE A 28 24.70 1.27 -0.44
CA PHE A 28 26.10 1.35 -0.90
C PHE A 28 26.52 2.81 -1.13
N ILE A 29 25.67 3.61 -1.78
CA ILE A 29 25.92 5.04 -2.00
C ILE A 29 26.04 5.76 -0.66
N ILE A 30 25.11 5.57 0.26
CA ILE A 30 25.07 6.24 1.57
C ILE A 30 26.29 5.88 2.43
N LEU A 31 26.66 4.59 2.47
CA LEU A 31 27.67 4.10 3.40
C LEU A 31 29.10 4.16 2.86
N ILE A 32 29.27 4.16 1.53
CA ILE A 32 30.60 4.10 0.89
C ILE A 32 30.87 5.33 0.04
N ILE A 33 30.02 5.62 -0.93
CA ILE A 33 30.31 6.70 -1.89
C ILE A 33 30.25 8.07 -1.22
N VAL A 34 29.18 8.35 -0.46
CA VAL A 34 29.01 9.66 0.16
C VAL A 34 30.12 10.00 1.18
N PRO A 35 30.58 9.08 2.05
CA PRO A 35 31.75 9.35 2.91
C PRO A 35 33.01 9.69 2.10
N LEU A 36 33.30 8.93 1.04
CA LEU A 36 34.48 9.14 0.20
C LEU A 36 34.51 10.54 -0.45
N ILE A 37 33.37 10.99 -1.00
CA ILE A 37 33.27 12.29 -1.67
C ILE A 37 33.03 13.46 -0.69
N SER A 38 32.88 13.18 0.60
CA SER A 38 32.66 14.18 1.66
C SER A 38 33.89 14.43 2.50
N ALA A 39 34.99 13.74 2.21
CA ALA A 39 36.28 13.96 2.90
C ALA A 39 36.84 15.35 2.54
N GLU A 40 37.01 16.17 3.53
CA GLU A 40 37.56 17.53 3.45
C GLU A 40 38.77 17.64 4.41
N GLU A 41 39.59 18.68 4.26
CA GLU A 41 40.73 18.90 5.17
C GLU A 41 40.28 19.16 6.63
N SER A 42 39.14 19.81 6.81
CA SER A 42 38.54 20.07 8.10
C SER A 42 37.54 19.00 8.48
N TYR A 43 37.68 18.40 9.68
CA TYR A 43 36.75 17.40 10.21
C TYR A 43 35.31 17.91 10.30
N PHE A 44 35.13 19.18 10.71
CA PHE A 44 33.82 19.80 10.79
C PHE A 44 33.15 19.93 9.40
N LEU A 45 33.91 20.39 8.40
CA LEU A 45 33.41 20.51 7.03
C LEU A 45 33.10 19.16 6.43
N SER A 46 33.87 18.10 6.71
CA SER A 46 33.59 16.74 6.28
C SER A 46 32.26 16.23 6.81
N ILE A 47 31.98 16.43 8.12
CA ILE A 47 30.69 16.02 8.71
C ILE A 47 29.53 16.78 8.07
N PHE A 48 29.65 18.10 7.93
CA PHE A 48 28.61 18.93 7.34
C PHE A 48 28.33 18.53 5.87
N SER A 49 29.39 18.34 5.09
CA SER A 49 29.35 17.88 3.71
C SER A 49 28.67 16.49 3.60
N TYR A 50 29.03 15.55 4.49
CA TYR A 50 28.43 14.23 4.56
C TYR A 50 26.91 14.31 4.85
N ILE A 51 26.51 15.02 5.89
CA ILE A 51 25.09 15.14 6.28
C ILE A 51 24.27 15.72 5.12
N THR A 52 24.75 16.80 4.50
CA THR A 52 24.04 17.47 3.40
C THR A 52 23.85 16.55 2.20
N LYS A 53 24.87 15.75 1.87
CA LYS A 53 24.81 14.80 0.73
C LYS A 53 24.01 13.55 1.05
N VAL A 54 23.96 13.09 2.32
CA VAL A 54 23.19 11.90 2.72
C VAL A 54 21.67 12.14 2.70
N ILE A 55 21.20 13.34 3.05
CA ILE A 55 19.78 13.65 3.22
C ILE A 55 18.93 13.21 1.99
N PRO A 56 19.26 13.59 0.74
CA PRO A 56 18.45 13.18 -0.42
C PRO A 56 18.43 11.67 -0.62
N PHE A 57 19.55 10.98 -0.42
CA PHE A 57 19.62 9.51 -0.56
C PHE A 57 18.87 8.80 0.56
N ALA A 58 18.94 9.30 1.80
CA ALA A 58 18.17 8.75 2.91
C ALA A 58 16.66 8.94 2.71
N GLY A 59 16.24 10.09 2.19
CA GLY A 59 14.85 10.34 1.82
C GLY A 59 14.37 9.36 0.74
N PHE A 60 15.16 9.19 -0.32
CA PHE A 60 14.85 8.25 -1.40
C PHE A 60 14.85 6.80 -0.91
N PHE A 61 15.83 6.40 -0.10
CA PHE A 61 15.87 5.08 0.53
C PHE A 61 14.62 4.80 1.36
N THR A 62 14.20 5.75 2.18
CA THR A 62 12.99 5.62 3.01
C THR A 62 11.73 5.44 2.16
N LEU A 63 11.62 6.18 1.05
CA LEU A 63 10.52 6.07 0.10
C LEU A 63 10.50 4.68 -0.58
N LEU A 64 11.64 4.23 -1.08
CA LEU A 64 11.79 2.89 -1.69
C LEU A 64 11.46 1.78 -0.68
N LEU A 65 11.99 1.90 0.54
CA LEU A 65 11.72 0.94 1.62
C LEU A 65 10.23 0.86 1.95
N TYR A 66 9.55 2.02 1.99
CA TYR A 66 8.11 2.07 2.19
C TYR A 66 7.34 1.27 1.14
N PHE A 67 7.62 1.50 -0.15
CA PHE A 67 6.95 0.78 -1.23
C PHE A 67 7.34 -0.70 -1.26
N TRP A 68 8.60 -1.02 -1.01
CA TRP A 68 9.08 -2.40 -0.96
C TRP A 68 8.42 -3.21 0.14
N LEU A 69 8.34 -2.67 1.36
CA LEU A 69 7.67 -3.29 2.51
C LEU A 69 6.18 -3.53 2.22
N TRP A 70 5.50 -2.54 1.62
CA TRP A 70 4.10 -2.68 1.27
C TRP A 70 3.87 -3.74 0.19
N ASN A 71 4.67 -3.73 -0.87
CA ASN A 71 4.56 -4.70 -1.97
C ASN A 71 4.85 -6.13 -1.50
N THR A 72 5.84 -6.32 -0.61
CA THR A 72 6.33 -7.65 -0.23
C THR A 72 5.56 -8.23 0.97
N PHE A 73 5.31 -7.43 1.98
CA PHE A 73 4.74 -7.86 3.26
C PHE A 73 3.41 -7.19 3.61
N GLY A 74 2.87 -6.38 2.72
CA GLY A 74 1.60 -5.69 2.94
C GLY A 74 0.45 -6.65 3.21
N LYS A 75 -0.40 -6.30 4.17
CA LYS A 75 -1.64 -7.02 4.50
C LYS A 75 -2.74 -6.03 4.81
N THR A 76 -3.92 -6.30 4.29
CA THR A 76 -5.14 -5.61 4.68
C THR A 76 -5.89 -6.48 5.69
N ILE A 77 -6.24 -5.92 6.83
CA ILE A 77 -6.98 -6.58 7.90
C ILE A 77 -8.35 -5.89 7.97
N LEU A 78 -9.39 -6.64 7.69
CA LEU A 78 -10.78 -6.21 7.86
C LEU A 78 -11.32 -6.78 9.16
N SER A 79 -11.73 -5.93 10.08
CA SER A 79 -12.49 -6.30 11.26
C SER A 79 -13.94 -5.93 11.00
N ILE A 80 -14.81 -6.94 10.91
CA ILE A 80 -16.23 -6.79 10.62
C ILE A 80 -16.98 -7.00 11.94
N GLU A 81 -17.69 -5.98 12.39
CA GLU A 81 -18.57 -6.01 13.54
C GLU A 81 -20.00 -5.76 13.09
N THR A 82 -20.97 -5.94 13.99
CA THR A 82 -22.39 -5.76 13.66
C THR A 82 -22.74 -4.38 13.12
N ASP A 83 -22.04 -3.35 13.61
CA ASP A 83 -22.39 -1.95 13.35
C ASP A 83 -21.35 -1.21 12.50
N PHE A 84 -20.14 -1.77 12.35
CA PHE A 84 -19.07 -1.13 11.60
C PHE A 84 -18.05 -2.11 11.00
N ILE A 85 -17.30 -1.63 10.01
CA ILE A 85 -16.12 -2.30 9.44
C ILE A 85 -14.91 -1.43 9.69
N THR A 86 -13.86 -2.01 10.30
CA THR A 86 -12.57 -1.35 10.43
C THR A 86 -11.57 -1.96 9.44
N VAL A 87 -10.93 -1.10 8.65
CA VAL A 87 -9.88 -1.46 7.70
C VAL A 87 -8.53 -1.00 8.24
N LYS A 88 -7.63 -1.95 8.51
CA LYS A 88 -6.27 -1.69 8.97
C LYS A 88 -5.27 -2.24 7.97
N TYR A 89 -4.30 -1.42 7.59
CA TYR A 89 -3.20 -1.84 6.71
C TYR A 89 -1.97 -2.15 7.57
N LYS A 90 -1.48 -3.40 7.50
CA LYS A 90 -0.23 -3.81 8.15
C LYS A 90 0.92 -3.63 7.17
N ASN A 91 2.06 -3.10 7.64
CA ASN A 91 3.26 -2.78 6.86
C ASN A 91 3.02 -1.70 5.77
N LYS A 92 2.00 -0.86 5.94
CA LYS A 92 1.81 0.37 5.22
C LYS A 92 2.06 1.51 6.21
N LEU A 93 3.23 2.13 6.14
CA LEU A 93 3.63 3.22 7.03
C LEU A 93 2.67 4.42 6.86
N PHE A 94 2.51 5.22 7.90
CA PHE A 94 1.71 6.45 7.91
C PHE A 94 0.22 6.28 7.59
N THR A 95 -0.35 5.05 7.66
CA THR A 95 -1.78 4.83 7.47
C THR A 95 -2.48 4.55 8.79
N ARG A 96 -3.52 5.33 9.07
CA ARG A 96 -4.41 5.10 10.22
C ARG A 96 -5.52 4.09 9.85
N PRO A 97 -6.02 3.30 10.81
CA PRO A 97 -7.22 2.49 10.60
C PRO A 97 -8.38 3.38 10.14
N LYS A 98 -9.18 2.88 9.22
CA LYS A 98 -10.41 3.55 8.75
C LYS A 98 -11.61 2.74 9.21
N THR A 99 -12.56 3.39 9.84
CA THR A 99 -13.81 2.76 10.30
C THR A 99 -14.96 3.29 9.46
N PHE A 100 -15.85 2.39 9.05
CA PHE A 100 -17.04 2.67 8.25
C PHE A 100 -18.25 2.14 8.98
N LEU A 101 -19.22 2.99 9.27
CA LEU A 101 -20.45 2.63 9.96
C LEU A 101 -21.42 1.94 8.99
N LYS A 102 -22.07 0.86 9.43
CA LYS A 102 -23.07 0.13 8.63
C LYS A 102 -24.20 1.05 8.13
N GLN A 103 -24.65 1.98 8.98
CA GLN A 103 -25.73 2.92 8.66
C GLN A 103 -25.41 3.88 7.49
N GLU A 104 -24.12 4.14 7.22
CA GLU A 104 -23.67 5.00 6.13
C GLU A 104 -23.56 4.24 4.82
N ILE A 105 -23.50 2.91 4.87
CA ILE A 105 -23.25 2.05 3.72
C ILE A 105 -24.58 1.60 3.14
N LYS A 106 -24.80 1.95 1.87
CA LYS A 106 -25.99 1.56 1.11
C LYS A 106 -25.84 0.18 0.50
N ASP A 107 -24.63 -0.13 -0.02
CA ASP A 107 -24.34 -1.38 -0.69
C ASP A 107 -22.83 -1.70 -0.64
N ILE A 108 -22.51 -2.97 -0.90
CA ILE A 108 -21.14 -3.47 -0.98
C ILE A 108 -21.01 -4.19 -2.31
N GLN A 109 -20.09 -3.72 -3.16
CA GLN A 109 -19.96 -4.20 -4.53
C GLN A 109 -18.52 -4.59 -4.87
N THR A 110 -18.40 -5.52 -5.83
CA THR A 110 -17.14 -5.79 -6.52
C THR A 110 -17.01 -4.83 -7.70
N LYS A 111 -15.89 -4.14 -7.80
CA LYS A 111 -15.56 -3.24 -8.91
C LYS A 111 -14.34 -3.74 -9.66
N ASP A 112 -14.44 -3.82 -10.98
CA ASP A 112 -13.29 -4.09 -11.83
C ASP A 112 -12.51 -2.79 -12.05
N LEU A 113 -11.19 -2.84 -11.79
CA LEU A 113 -10.29 -1.72 -11.96
C LEU A 113 -9.46 -1.81 -13.26
N THR A 114 -9.77 -2.77 -14.13
CA THR A 114 -9.05 -2.92 -15.42
C THR A 114 -9.10 -1.62 -16.22
N ILE A 115 -10.25 -0.96 -16.19
CA ILE A 115 -10.46 0.34 -16.84
C ILE A 115 -11.04 1.29 -15.78
N GLU A 116 -10.33 2.36 -15.49
CA GLU A 116 -10.81 3.44 -14.63
C GLU A 116 -10.97 4.72 -15.43
N GLU A 117 -12.19 5.22 -15.44
CA GLU A 117 -12.53 6.52 -16.06
C GLU A 117 -12.39 7.65 -15.05
N TYR A 118 -11.66 8.69 -15.42
CA TYR A 118 -11.48 9.93 -14.67
C TYR A 118 -11.98 11.11 -15.49
N LYS A 119 -12.22 12.24 -14.86
CA LYS A 119 -12.61 13.49 -15.56
C LYS A 119 -11.66 13.88 -16.69
N ASN A 120 -10.38 13.50 -16.59
CA ASN A 120 -9.32 13.91 -17.51
C ASN A 120 -8.78 12.75 -18.36
N GLY A 121 -9.48 11.63 -18.45
CA GLY A 121 -9.05 10.49 -19.28
C GLY A 121 -9.32 9.13 -18.68
N THR A 122 -8.94 8.10 -19.42
CA THR A 122 -9.10 6.70 -19.05
C THR A 122 -7.76 6.10 -18.66
N ARG A 123 -7.69 5.40 -17.55
CA ARG A 123 -6.51 4.69 -17.09
C ARG A 123 -6.73 3.18 -17.22
N TYR A 124 -5.82 2.51 -17.93
CA TYR A 124 -5.82 1.06 -18.08
C TYR A 124 -4.89 0.45 -17.03
N HIS A 125 -5.39 -0.55 -16.31
CA HIS A 125 -4.60 -1.33 -15.36
C HIS A 125 -4.45 -2.74 -15.88
N PHE A 126 -3.22 -3.19 -15.96
CA PHE A 126 -2.90 -4.56 -16.38
C PHE A 126 -2.42 -5.38 -15.18
N SER A 127 -2.96 -6.58 -15.03
CA SER A 127 -2.51 -7.55 -14.03
C SER A 127 -2.29 -8.92 -14.66
N TRP A 128 -1.05 -9.38 -14.66
CA TRP A 128 -0.69 -10.75 -15.12
C TRP A 128 -1.45 -11.86 -14.40
N THR A 129 -2.14 -11.55 -13.35
CA THR A 129 -2.72 -12.50 -12.40
C THR A 129 -4.22 -12.38 -12.27
N GLY A 130 -4.87 -11.55 -13.12
CA GLY A 130 -6.31 -11.27 -13.03
C GLY A 130 -6.75 -10.59 -11.74
N SER A 131 -5.81 -10.01 -10.98
CA SER A 131 -6.10 -9.31 -9.71
C SER A 131 -6.40 -7.84 -9.97
N THR A 132 -7.49 -7.56 -10.67
CA THR A 132 -7.93 -6.21 -11.03
C THR A 132 -9.18 -5.76 -10.26
N TYR A 133 -9.67 -6.59 -9.35
CA TYR A 133 -10.91 -6.31 -8.63
C TYR A 133 -10.67 -5.63 -7.29
N SER A 134 -11.64 -4.84 -6.86
CA SER A 134 -11.70 -4.13 -5.60
C SER A 134 -13.03 -4.37 -4.91
N VAL A 135 -13.03 -4.43 -3.57
CA VAL A 135 -14.26 -4.38 -2.77
C VAL A 135 -14.53 -2.92 -2.41
N VAL A 136 -15.70 -2.44 -2.78
CA VAL A 136 -16.12 -1.04 -2.65
C VAL A 136 -17.34 -0.95 -1.75
N LEU A 137 -17.30 -0.03 -0.79
CA LEU A 137 -18.47 0.39 -0.02
C LEU A 137 -19.12 1.58 -0.72
N VAL A 138 -20.38 1.45 -1.05
CA VAL A 138 -21.19 2.52 -1.64
C VAL A 138 -21.88 3.28 -0.52
N ASN A 139 -21.48 4.53 -0.30
CA ASN A 139 -22.04 5.44 0.68
C ASN A 139 -22.88 6.54 -0.01
N LYS A 140 -23.53 7.39 0.78
CA LYS A 140 -24.22 8.59 0.24
C LYS A 140 -23.26 9.55 -0.45
N ASP A 141 -22.00 9.62 0.03
CA ASP A 141 -20.95 10.53 -0.45
C ASP A 141 -20.14 9.95 -1.61
N GLY A 142 -20.47 8.74 -2.09
CA GLY A 142 -19.77 8.06 -3.18
C GLY A 142 -19.18 6.71 -2.80
N GLU A 143 -18.28 6.21 -3.63
CA GLU A 143 -17.64 4.91 -3.50
C GLU A 143 -16.35 5.00 -2.68
N LYS A 144 -16.18 4.13 -1.70
CA LYS A 144 -14.94 4.01 -0.89
C LYS A 144 -14.36 2.61 -1.00
N ARG A 145 -13.17 2.48 -1.55
CA ARG A 145 -12.45 1.20 -1.67
C ARG A 145 -11.90 0.77 -0.32
N ILE A 146 -12.11 -0.51 0.02
CA ILE A 146 -11.61 -1.11 1.27
C ILE A 146 -10.52 -2.15 1.02
N VAL A 147 -10.60 -2.85 -0.11
CA VAL A 147 -9.58 -3.82 -0.55
C VAL A 147 -9.40 -3.68 -2.05
N ASP A 148 -8.16 -3.60 -2.50
CA ASP A 148 -7.80 -3.45 -3.91
C ASP A 148 -6.90 -4.60 -4.37
N TRP A 149 -6.84 -4.80 -5.69
CA TRP A 149 -5.90 -5.71 -6.37
C TRP A 149 -6.05 -7.17 -5.95
N ILE A 150 -7.27 -7.65 -5.90
CA ILE A 150 -7.62 -9.05 -5.64
C ILE A 150 -8.33 -9.67 -6.84
N THR A 151 -8.43 -11.01 -6.85
CA THR A 151 -9.24 -11.72 -7.86
C THR A 151 -10.72 -11.52 -7.59
N ARG A 152 -11.56 -11.71 -8.62
CA ARG A 152 -13.02 -11.59 -8.50
C ARG A 152 -13.57 -12.54 -7.43
N GLU A 153 -13.17 -13.80 -7.46
CA GLU A 153 -13.58 -14.82 -6.49
C GLU A 153 -13.28 -14.38 -5.04
N LYS A 154 -12.10 -13.75 -4.83
CA LYS A 154 -11.72 -13.26 -3.51
C LYS A 154 -12.52 -12.04 -3.09
N ALA A 155 -12.88 -11.17 -4.02
CA ALA A 155 -13.76 -10.04 -3.77
C ALA A 155 -15.15 -10.50 -3.34
N ASP A 156 -15.73 -11.44 -4.08
CA ASP A 156 -17.05 -12.01 -3.81
C ASP A 156 -17.06 -12.75 -2.45
N GLU A 157 -16.01 -13.56 -2.15
CA GLU A 157 -15.85 -14.20 -0.84
C GLU A 157 -15.84 -13.19 0.33
N ILE A 158 -15.20 -12.04 0.15
CA ILE A 158 -15.14 -11.00 1.17
C ILE A 158 -16.51 -10.36 1.37
N ILE A 159 -17.22 -10.06 0.27
CA ILE A 159 -18.57 -9.49 0.30
C ILE A 159 -19.52 -10.44 1.02
N ASP A 160 -19.51 -11.73 0.68
CA ASP A 160 -20.34 -12.74 1.34
C ASP A 160 -20.07 -12.84 2.83
N LYS A 161 -18.78 -12.75 3.23
CA LYS A 161 -18.41 -12.74 4.65
C LYS A 161 -18.89 -11.50 5.38
N ILE A 162 -18.91 -10.34 4.72
CA ILE A 162 -19.46 -9.11 5.30
C ILE A 162 -20.98 -9.23 5.43
N LYS A 163 -21.66 -9.64 4.36
CA LYS A 163 -23.12 -9.82 4.34
C LYS A 163 -23.59 -10.80 5.41
N LYS A 164 -22.90 -11.93 5.63
CA LYS A 164 -23.21 -12.89 6.71
C LYS A 164 -23.09 -12.36 8.13
N VAL A 165 -22.35 -11.28 8.37
CA VAL A 165 -22.25 -10.66 9.69
C VAL A 165 -23.30 -9.58 9.85
N TRP A 166 -23.73 -8.96 8.75
CA TRP A 166 -24.61 -7.80 8.76
C TRP A 166 -26.10 -8.13 8.55
N TYR A 167 -26.37 -9.25 7.92
CA TYR A 167 -27.71 -9.75 7.60
C TYR A 167 -27.90 -11.20 8.08
#